data_e8af3018e9ea3b3a20a17dab187f91bf
#
_entry.id   e8af3018e9ea3b3a20a17dab187f91bf
#
_cell.length_a   1.000
_cell.length_b   1.000
_cell.length_c   1.000
_cell.angle_alpha   90.00
_cell.angle_beta   90.00
_cell.angle_gamma   90.00
#
_symmetry.space_group_name_H-M   'P 1'
#
loop_
_entity.id
_entity.type
_entity.pdbx_description
1 polymer ?
#
loop_
_entity_poly.entity_id
_entity_poly.type
_entity_poly.pdbx_seq_one_letter_code
_entity_poly.pdbx_strand_id
1 'polypeptide(L)'
;RRLCAPHTSHTGVTKTAFKHVKWLRKRVSRQTYIHTQLATCFILYHDDDNDSSQLSSSGQSVVPLQVTAQIQHPDIVQITPPVVDIPGAPPSPPGPPGPPAAVSYDLYAYGSSPGHSEVTFNVTPPGYIDMDTVYLRITVMHSHAINVIAYIMGWIYFAAWSVSFYPQIYTNFKRKSVVGLNFDFLALNIFGFTMYSLFNCGMLFSPEIQSEYFSRHPRGLIPVQLNDVFFSLHAAFATIVTIIQCIIYEREDQRVSLPGRILLAIFSAVVLVSVCVAAAGYLKWLDFLYYCSYVKLCITLIKYVPQAYMNYKRQSTRGWSIGNIFLDAAGGALSVLQMILNAYNYNDWGTFFGDFTKFGLGAFSLLFDVFFMVQHYVLYR
;
A
#
# COMPACT_ATOMS: atom_id res chain seq x y z
N ARG A 1 20.97 -5.50 -0.74
CA ARG A 1 21.68 -5.69 -2.03
C ARG A 1 20.88 -5.06 -3.15
N ARG A 2 21.57 -4.06 -3.85
CA ARG A 2 21.31 -3.58 -5.22
C ARG A 2 19.99 -2.83 -5.43
N LEU A 3 19.88 -1.78 -6.15
CA LEU A 3 20.67 -0.94 -7.06
C LEU A 3 19.76 0.21 -7.45
N CYS A 4 20.13 1.44 -7.34
CA CYS A 4 19.62 2.49 -8.20
C CYS A 4 20.75 2.90 -9.13
N ALA A 5 20.53 2.76 -10.43
CA ALA A 5 21.43 3.23 -11.46
C ALA A 5 21.19 4.73 -11.67
N PRO A 6 22.22 5.52 -12.02
CA PRO A 6 22.07 6.95 -12.23
C PRO A 6 21.50 7.23 -13.61
N HIS A 7 20.44 8.05 -13.68
CA HIS A 7 20.04 8.74 -14.91
C HIS A 7 20.96 9.95 -15.13
N THR A 8 21.66 9.92 -16.24
CA THR A 8 22.44 11.07 -16.72
C THR A 8 21.50 12.11 -17.35
N SER A 9 21.38 13.28 -16.75
CA SER A 9 20.92 14.47 -17.43
C SER A 9 22.11 15.46 -17.54
N HIS A 10 22.31 15.99 -18.73
CA HIS A 10 23.30 16.99 -19.06
C HIS A 10 22.94 18.35 -18.43
N THR A 11 23.39 18.58 -17.24
CA THR A 11 23.69 19.91 -16.67
C THR A 11 24.58 19.63 -15.48
N GLY A 12 25.73 20.33 -15.40
CA GLY A 12 26.76 20.09 -14.40
C GLY A 12 26.29 20.40 -12.97
N VAL A 13 25.68 19.42 -12.34
CA VAL A 13 25.33 19.42 -10.93
C VAL A 13 25.88 18.15 -10.30
N THR A 14 26.59 18.31 -9.24
CA THR A 14 27.32 17.35 -8.41
C THR A 14 26.51 16.09 -8.10
N LYS A 15 27.06 14.93 -8.42
CA LYS A 15 26.44 13.62 -8.12
C LYS A 15 26.60 13.29 -6.63
N THR A 16 25.51 13.19 -5.92
CA THR A 16 25.46 12.66 -4.55
C THR A 16 25.34 11.13 -4.59
N ALA A 17 26.31 10.43 -4.02
CA ALA A 17 26.28 8.97 -3.91
C ALA A 17 25.73 8.55 -2.55
N PHE A 18 24.70 7.71 -2.56
CA PHE A 18 24.12 7.13 -1.35
C PHE A 18 24.73 5.76 -1.07
N LYS A 19 25.30 5.54 0.11
CA LYS A 19 25.69 4.22 0.59
C LYS A 19 25.38 4.04 2.08
N HIS A 20 24.63 2.97 2.36
CA HIS A 20 24.34 2.32 3.63
C HIS A 20 23.28 2.93 4.54
N VAL A 21 22.16 2.19 4.59
CA VAL A 21 21.15 2.27 5.65
C VAL A 21 21.57 1.36 6.81
N LYS A 22 21.73 1.93 7.99
CA LYS A 22 21.93 1.17 9.21
C LYS A 22 20.66 1.24 10.05
N TRP A 23 20.03 0.11 10.27
CA TRP A 23 18.83 0.01 11.10
C TRP A 23 19.20 0.29 12.56
N LEU A 24 18.75 1.39 13.11
CA LEU A 24 18.86 1.70 14.53
C LEU A 24 17.51 1.47 15.21
N ARG A 25 17.43 0.35 15.95
CA ARG A 25 16.33 0.07 16.86
C ARG A 25 16.72 0.66 18.21
N LYS A 26 16.13 1.80 18.59
CA LYS A 26 16.37 2.38 19.90
C LYS A 26 15.07 2.50 20.67
N ARG A 27 15.09 1.98 21.90
CA ARG A 27 13.99 2.09 22.87
C ARG A 27 14.04 3.48 23.46
N VAL A 28 13.02 4.30 23.22
CA VAL A 28 12.90 5.64 23.78
C VAL A 28 11.69 5.65 24.70
N SER A 29 11.96 5.76 26.01
CA SER A 29 10.99 5.72 27.12
C SER A 29 10.11 4.45 27.21
N ARG A 30 9.52 4.18 28.38
CA ARG A 30 8.86 2.90 28.72
C ARG A 30 7.60 2.54 27.88
N GLN A 31 7.11 3.41 26.98
CA GLN A 31 5.82 3.21 26.29
C GLN A 31 5.78 3.51 24.81
N THR A 32 6.84 4.03 24.18
CA THR A 32 6.80 4.46 22.78
C THR A 32 7.92 3.81 21.97
N TYR A 33 7.58 3.20 20.81
CA TYR A 33 8.54 2.58 19.90
C TYR A 33 8.61 3.38 18.59
N ILE A 34 9.84 3.64 18.14
CA ILE A 34 10.10 4.25 16.84
C ILE A 34 10.41 3.15 15.83
N HIS A 35 9.67 3.11 14.74
CA HIS A 35 9.99 2.32 13.57
C HIS A 35 10.41 3.27 12.46
N THR A 36 11.71 3.30 12.14
CA THR A 36 12.26 4.11 11.05
C THR A 36 12.21 3.28 9.77
N GLN A 37 11.37 3.65 8.82
CA GLN A 37 11.51 3.20 7.44
C GLN A 37 12.46 4.15 6.74
N LEU A 38 13.65 3.67 6.41
CA LEU A 38 14.75 4.39 5.73
C LEU A 38 15.35 5.57 6.52
N ALA A 39 16.41 5.27 7.28
CA ALA A 39 17.40 6.28 7.58
C ALA A 39 18.43 6.29 6.44
N THR A 40 18.39 7.30 5.61
CA THR A 40 19.40 7.53 4.57
C THR A 40 20.55 8.31 5.21
N CYS A 41 21.73 7.71 5.29
CA CYS A 41 22.92 8.38 5.78
C CYS A 41 23.46 9.29 4.65
N PHE A 42 23.54 10.58 4.90
CA PHE A 42 24.05 11.55 3.92
C PHE A 42 25.57 11.50 3.90
N ILE A 43 26.13 11.29 2.72
CA ILE A 43 27.54 11.55 2.45
C ILE A 43 27.57 12.72 1.48
N LEU A 44 27.99 13.87 1.99
CA LEU A 44 28.21 15.05 1.15
C LEU A 44 29.63 14.96 0.57
N TYR A 45 29.70 14.84 -0.76
CA TYR A 45 30.96 14.99 -1.48
C TYR A 45 31.06 16.43 -1.97
N HIS A 46 32.16 17.06 -1.67
CA HIS A 46 32.58 18.28 -2.34
C HIS A 46 33.38 17.85 -3.56
N ASP A 47 32.85 18.07 -4.75
CA ASP A 47 33.56 17.80 -5.99
C ASP A 47 34.24 19.10 -6.41
N ASP A 48 35.57 19.14 -6.32
CA ASP A 48 36.41 20.22 -6.79
C ASP A 48 36.71 20.14 -8.30
N ASP A 49 35.92 19.38 -9.06
CA ASP A 49 36.19 19.17 -10.48
C ASP A 49 35.32 20.04 -11.40
N ASN A 50 35.99 21.06 -11.93
CA ASN A 50 35.85 21.66 -13.25
C ASN A 50 34.73 22.66 -13.54
N ASP A 51 35.03 23.89 -13.30
CA ASP A 51 34.87 24.84 -14.42
C ASP A 51 36.14 25.68 -14.64
N SER A 52 37.03 25.16 -15.52
CA SER A 52 38.23 25.85 -15.97
C SER A 52 37.85 26.86 -17.03
N SER A 53 37.18 27.93 -16.63
CA SER A 53 37.18 29.19 -17.36
C SER A 53 37.13 30.38 -16.41
N GLN A 54 38.31 30.89 -16.11
CA GLN A 54 38.58 32.24 -15.59
C GLN A 54 38.00 32.58 -14.21
N LEU A 55 38.76 32.21 -13.17
CA LEU A 55 38.99 33.19 -12.10
C LEU A 55 40.36 32.94 -11.43
N SER A 56 41.21 33.93 -11.55
CA SER A 56 42.55 33.99 -10.97
C SER A 56 42.55 33.79 -9.46
N SER A 57 43.44 32.95 -9.02
CA SER A 57 44.17 32.96 -7.71
C SER A 57 43.73 34.01 -6.68
N SER A 58 42.76 33.67 -5.84
CA SER A 58 42.68 34.16 -4.47
C SER A 58 41.83 33.18 -3.66
N GLY A 59 42.42 32.64 -2.60
CA GLY A 59 41.91 31.60 -1.74
C GLY A 59 40.40 31.45 -1.65
N GLN A 60 39.86 30.43 -2.29
CA GLN A 60 38.46 30.03 -2.12
C GLN A 60 38.28 29.44 -0.74
N SER A 61 37.73 30.23 0.17
CA SER A 61 37.18 29.72 1.42
C SER A 61 35.92 28.94 1.05
N VAL A 62 35.95 27.62 1.19
CA VAL A 62 34.78 26.78 1.08
C VAL A 62 33.75 27.25 2.09
N VAL A 63 32.59 27.68 1.60
CA VAL A 63 31.54 28.26 2.44
C VAL A 63 31.05 27.18 3.42
N PRO A 64 31.00 27.43 4.73
CA PRO A 64 30.42 26.49 5.67
C PRO A 64 28.93 26.33 5.33
N LEU A 65 28.48 25.08 5.35
CA LEU A 65 27.09 24.75 5.08
C LEU A 65 26.40 24.44 6.42
N GLN A 66 25.18 24.90 6.55
CA GLN A 66 24.31 24.56 7.66
C GLN A 66 23.13 23.74 7.17
N VAL A 67 22.94 22.54 7.72
CA VAL A 67 21.83 21.66 7.41
C VAL A 67 20.84 21.71 8.56
N THR A 68 19.62 22.15 8.28
CA THR A 68 18.53 22.27 9.25
C THR A 68 17.47 21.22 8.97
N ALA A 69 17.11 20.40 9.96
CA ALA A 69 16.01 19.45 9.88
C ALA A 69 14.67 20.19 10.10
N GLN A 70 13.79 20.12 9.12
CA GLN A 70 12.42 20.61 9.22
C GLN A 70 11.48 19.45 9.49
N ILE A 71 10.75 19.49 10.59
CA ILE A 71 9.86 18.43 11.06
C ILE A 71 8.44 18.86 10.79
N GLN A 72 7.71 18.09 10.00
CA GLN A 72 6.32 18.39 9.65
C GLN A 72 5.38 18.37 10.88
N HIS A 73 5.63 17.41 11.81
CA HIS A 73 4.85 17.23 13.04
C HIS A 73 5.77 17.11 14.25
N PRO A 74 6.20 18.24 14.87
CA PRO A 74 7.10 18.25 16.02
C PRO A 74 6.48 17.64 17.29
N ASP A 75 5.16 17.53 17.35
CA ASP A 75 4.40 16.85 18.41
C ASP A 75 4.56 15.33 18.38
N ILE A 76 4.92 14.76 17.22
CA ILE A 76 5.11 13.31 17.02
C ILE A 76 6.59 12.95 17.16
N VAL A 77 7.48 13.73 16.55
CA VAL A 77 8.91 13.44 16.47
C VAL A 77 9.73 14.69 16.77
N GLN A 78 10.82 14.49 17.49
CA GLN A 78 11.86 15.51 17.70
C GLN A 78 13.20 15.00 17.16
N ILE A 79 13.97 15.87 16.50
CA ILE A 79 15.31 15.57 15.98
C ILE A 79 16.35 16.32 16.78
N THR A 80 17.42 15.64 17.17
CA THR A 80 18.54 16.23 17.90
C THR A 80 19.87 15.76 17.31
N PRO A 81 20.78 16.67 16.95
CA PRO A 81 20.60 18.12 16.88
C PRO A 81 19.67 18.53 15.72
N PRO A 82 18.88 19.62 15.84
CA PRO A 82 18.00 20.08 14.76
C PRO A 82 18.78 20.78 13.64
N VAL A 83 19.99 21.22 13.94
CA VAL A 83 20.88 21.91 13.00
C VAL A 83 22.25 21.26 13.07
N VAL A 84 22.85 21.04 11.91
CA VAL A 84 24.21 20.50 11.77
C VAL A 84 25.03 21.49 10.95
N ASP A 85 26.14 21.95 11.53
CA ASP A 85 27.11 22.81 10.85
C ASP A 85 28.18 21.94 10.19
N ILE A 86 28.31 22.05 8.89
CA ILE A 86 29.32 21.37 8.09
C ILE A 86 30.44 22.39 7.84
N PRO A 87 31.62 22.21 8.47
CA PRO A 87 32.72 23.13 8.24
C PRO A 87 33.18 23.08 6.79
N GLY A 88 33.52 24.22 6.24
CA GLY A 88 34.13 24.28 4.94
C GLY A 88 35.41 23.46 4.86
N ALA A 89 35.71 22.83 3.74
CA ALA A 89 36.95 22.08 3.60
C ALA A 89 38.15 23.01 3.75
N PRO A 90 39.19 22.61 4.49
CA PRO A 90 40.43 23.36 4.51
C PRO A 90 41.05 23.39 3.09
N PRO A 91 41.74 24.43 2.71
CA PRO A 91 42.41 24.50 1.41
C PRO A 91 43.28 23.25 1.21
N SER A 92 43.08 22.54 0.13
CA SER A 92 43.82 21.32 -0.19
C SER A 92 45.29 21.61 -0.30
N PRO A 93 46.19 20.83 0.36
CA PRO A 93 47.61 20.97 0.13
C PRO A 93 47.92 20.67 -1.35
N PRO A 94 48.94 21.32 -1.96
CA PRO A 94 49.32 21.10 -3.33
C PRO A 94 49.75 19.64 -3.54
N GLY A 95 48.87 18.81 -4.06
CA GLY A 95 49.10 17.41 -4.35
C GLY A 95 47.98 16.89 -5.27
N PRO A 96 48.12 15.68 -5.86
CA PRO A 96 47.03 15.12 -6.66
C PRO A 96 45.78 14.98 -5.78
N PRO A 97 44.56 15.30 -6.34
CA PRO A 97 43.33 15.27 -5.59
C PRO A 97 43.08 13.84 -5.05
N GLY A 98 43.09 13.72 -3.72
CA GLY A 98 42.67 12.51 -3.03
C GLY A 98 41.13 12.35 -3.11
N PRO A 99 40.59 11.15 -2.90
CA PRO A 99 39.14 10.99 -2.84
C PRO A 99 38.57 11.91 -1.75
N PRO A 100 37.44 12.60 -2.05
CA PRO A 100 36.83 13.55 -1.12
C PRO A 100 36.52 12.87 0.22
N ALA A 101 36.86 13.54 1.32
CA ALA A 101 36.62 13.03 2.65
C ALA A 101 35.11 13.04 2.95
N ALA A 102 34.50 11.87 3.14
CA ALA A 102 33.12 11.77 3.55
C ALA A 102 32.98 12.13 5.04
N VAL A 103 32.17 13.12 5.35
CA VAL A 103 31.83 13.50 6.73
C VAL A 103 30.44 12.95 7.05
N SER A 104 30.30 12.22 8.16
CA SER A 104 29.03 11.66 8.63
C SER A 104 28.63 12.32 9.95
N TYR A 105 27.35 12.69 10.04
CA TYR A 105 26.75 13.24 11.26
C TYR A 105 25.64 12.32 11.74
N ASP A 106 25.57 12.09 13.05
CA ASP A 106 24.50 11.30 13.66
C ASP A 106 23.37 12.23 14.10
N LEU A 107 22.17 12.00 13.54
CA LEU A 107 20.93 12.63 13.98
C LEU A 107 20.11 11.62 14.78
N TYR A 108 19.61 12.05 15.93
CA TYR A 108 18.79 11.23 16.81
C TYR A 108 17.32 11.66 16.71
N ALA A 109 16.44 10.71 16.38
CA ALA A 109 15.01 10.94 16.37
C ALA A 109 14.37 10.40 17.66
N TYR A 110 13.57 11.25 18.33
CA TYR A 110 12.82 10.91 19.53
C TYR A 110 11.33 10.98 19.24
N GLY A 111 10.61 9.86 19.44
CA GLY A 111 9.16 9.83 19.35
C GLY A 111 8.51 10.37 20.61
N SER A 112 7.64 11.36 20.45
CA SER A 112 6.89 11.99 21.54
C SER A 112 5.47 11.45 21.65
N SER A 113 4.77 11.27 20.52
CA SER A 113 3.42 10.70 20.44
C SER A 113 3.28 9.77 19.24
N PRO A 114 2.31 8.84 19.24
CA PRO A 114 2.08 7.97 18.10
C PRO A 114 1.58 8.75 16.89
N GLY A 115 2.03 8.34 15.70
CA GLY A 115 1.67 8.95 14.43
C GLY A 115 2.79 8.87 13.42
N HIS A 116 2.67 9.67 12.36
CA HIS A 116 3.63 9.75 11.27
C HIS A 116 4.08 11.19 11.09
N SER A 117 5.37 11.38 10.85
CA SER A 117 5.95 12.68 10.56
C SER A 117 7.00 12.56 9.47
N GLU A 118 7.01 13.53 8.58
CA GLU A 118 8.04 13.68 7.58
C GLU A 118 9.06 14.71 8.06
N VAL A 119 10.33 14.40 7.87
CA VAL A 119 11.45 15.29 8.16
C VAL A 119 12.15 15.58 6.85
N THR A 120 12.18 16.83 6.46
CA THR A 120 12.91 17.36 5.31
C THR A 120 14.15 18.12 5.79
N PHE A 121 15.07 18.41 4.90
CA PHE A 121 16.32 19.06 5.24
C PHE A 121 16.53 20.27 4.36
N ASN A 122 16.84 21.42 4.99
CA ASN A 122 17.21 22.63 4.30
C ASN A 122 18.70 22.91 4.47
N VAL A 123 19.34 23.35 3.39
CA VAL A 123 20.76 23.73 3.39
C VAL A 123 20.91 25.22 3.22
N THR A 124 21.72 25.84 4.06
CA THR A 124 22.06 27.25 3.99
C THR A 124 23.59 27.42 3.82
N PRO A 125 24.05 28.18 2.83
CA PRO A 125 23.31 28.97 1.86
C PRO A 125 22.63 28.09 0.77
N PRO A 126 21.50 28.53 0.20
CA PRO A 126 20.77 27.75 -0.79
C PRO A 126 21.55 27.65 -2.11
N GLY A 127 21.28 26.58 -2.89
CA GLY A 127 21.83 26.37 -4.22
C GLY A 127 23.09 25.51 -4.30
N TYR A 128 23.67 25.08 -3.17
CA TYR A 128 24.84 24.20 -3.16
C TYR A 128 24.45 22.71 -3.27
N ILE A 129 23.29 22.33 -2.73
CA ILE A 129 22.82 20.93 -2.71
C ILE A 129 21.32 20.95 -2.92
N ASP A 130 20.83 20.12 -3.85
CA ASP A 130 19.40 19.87 -4.02
C ASP A 130 18.94 18.85 -2.96
N MET A 131 18.14 19.32 -2.00
CA MET A 131 17.58 18.51 -0.93
C MET A 131 16.08 18.22 -1.12
N ASP A 132 15.46 18.66 -2.21
CA ASP A 132 14.01 18.53 -2.43
C ASP A 132 13.54 17.09 -2.50
N THR A 133 14.42 16.17 -2.89
CA THR A 133 14.14 14.73 -2.95
C THR A 133 14.53 13.97 -1.68
N VAL A 134 15.14 14.66 -0.72
CA VAL A 134 15.68 14.06 0.50
C VAL A 134 14.72 14.27 1.66
N TYR A 135 14.06 13.22 2.06
CA TYR A 135 13.18 13.23 3.23
C TYR A 135 13.30 11.94 4.03
N LEU A 136 13.00 12.03 5.32
CA LEU A 136 12.95 10.91 6.24
C LEU A 136 11.51 10.79 6.77
N ARG A 137 10.88 9.64 6.55
CA ARG A 137 9.55 9.36 7.09
C ARG A 137 9.67 8.54 8.36
N ILE A 138 9.21 9.10 9.47
CA ILE A 138 9.30 8.49 10.81
C ILE A 138 7.89 8.12 11.27
N THR A 139 7.76 6.88 11.73
CA THR A 139 6.53 6.34 12.31
C THR A 139 6.76 6.04 13.78
N VAL A 140 5.93 6.59 14.64
CA VAL A 140 5.90 6.33 16.08
C VAL A 140 4.64 5.53 16.40
N MET A 141 4.77 4.44 17.15
CA MET A 141 3.66 3.56 17.50
C MET A 141 3.51 3.41 19.01
N HIS A 142 2.28 3.17 19.48
CA HIS A 142 2.01 2.89 20.89
C HIS A 142 2.71 1.63 21.39
N SER A 143 2.62 0.54 20.61
CA SER A 143 3.14 -0.76 21.03
C SER A 143 3.65 -1.58 19.85
N HIS A 144 4.87 -2.10 20.00
CA HIS A 144 5.42 -3.05 19.05
C HIS A 144 4.63 -4.38 19.06
N ALA A 145 4.11 -4.80 20.22
CA ALA A 145 3.31 -6.02 20.31
C ALA A 145 2.01 -5.91 19.50
N ILE A 146 1.32 -4.77 19.56
CA ILE A 146 0.11 -4.53 18.74
C ILE A 146 0.44 -4.59 17.25
N ASN A 147 1.58 -3.99 16.85
CA ASN A 147 2.03 -4.05 15.46
C ASN A 147 2.27 -5.49 14.98
N VAL A 148 2.94 -6.31 15.80
CA VAL A 148 3.17 -7.73 15.50
C VAL A 148 1.87 -8.51 15.42
N ILE A 149 0.95 -8.28 16.37
CA ILE A 149 -0.38 -8.92 16.37
C ILE A 149 -1.16 -8.54 15.11
N ALA A 150 -1.23 -7.25 14.77
CA ALA A 150 -1.91 -6.78 13.57
C ALA A 150 -1.30 -7.38 12.28
N TYR A 151 0.04 -7.51 12.22
CA TYR A 151 0.72 -8.18 11.12
C TYR A 151 0.35 -9.66 11.00
N ILE A 152 0.37 -10.40 12.11
CA ILE A 152 -0.02 -11.83 12.15
C ILE A 152 -1.49 -11.99 11.74
N MET A 153 -2.38 -11.13 12.24
CA MET A 153 -3.80 -11.14 11.87
C MET A 153 -4.00 -10.92 10.37
N GLY A 154 -3.18 -10.05 9.76
CA GLY A 154 -3.17 -9.85 8.33
C GLY A 154 -2.92 -11.13 7.53
N TRP A 155 -1.99 -11.95 7.96
CA TRP A 155 -1.72 -13.24 7.31
C TRP A 155 -2.77 -14.31 7.62
N ILE A 156 -3.37 -14.25 8.81
CA ILE A 156 -4.45 -15.19 9.17
C ILE A 156 -5.70 -14.92 8.33
N TYR A 157 -6.14 -13.67 8.19
CA TYR A 157 -7.30 -13.40 7.33
C TYR A 157 -7.02 -13.66 5.84
N PHE A 158 -5.80 -13.39 5.39
CA PHE A 158 -5.38 -13.80 4.06
C PHE A 158 -5.56 -15.30 3.86
N ALA A 159 -5.09 -16.12 4.81
CA ALA A 159 -5.24 -17.57 4.75
C ALA A 159 -6.71 -17.98 4.79
N ALA A 160 -7.51 -17.41 5.70
CA ALA A 160 -8.94 -17.71 5.83
C ALA A 160 -9.70 -17.41 4.52
N TRP A 161 -9.54 -16.22 3.97
CA TRP A 161 -10.16 -15.86 2.71
C TRP A 161 -9.64 -16.66 1.51
N SER A 162 -8.34 -16.94 1.48
CA SER A 162 -7.76 -17.74 0.39
C SER A 162 -8.24 -19.19 0.42
N VAL A 163 -8.31 -19.78 1.60
CA VAL A 163 -8.80 -21.16 1.77
C VAL A 163 -10.30 -21.24 1.48
N SER A 164 -11.06 -20.17 1.69
CA SER A 164 -12.51 -20.15 1.47
C SER A 164 -12.92 -20.51 0.02
N PHE A 165 -12.06 -20.29 -0.97
CA PHE A 165 -12.35 -20.66 -2.37
C PHE A 165 -12.28 -22.17 -2.63
N TYR A 166 -11.45 -22.91 -1.90
CA TYR A 166 -11.18 -24.32 -2.19
C TYR A 166 -12.35 -25.28 -1.94
N PRO A 167 -13.19 -25.10 -0.89
CA PRO A 167 -14.36 -25.95 -0.70
C PRO A 167 -15.30 -25.97 -1.91
N GLN A 168 -15.49 -24.81 -2.58
CA GLN A 168 -16.31 -24.73 -3.78
C GLN A 168 -15.62 -25.41 -4.97
N ILE A 169 -14.32 -25.16 -5.17
CA ILE A 169 -13.53 -25.78 -6.23
C ILE A 169 -13.53 -27.32 -6.06
N TYR A 170 -13.35 -27.79 -4.83
CA TYR A 170 -13.38 -29.22 -4.52
C TYR A 170 -14.78 -29.84 -4.76
N THR A 171 -15.83 -29.14 -4.36
CA THR A 171 -17.22 -29.60 -4.55
C THR A 171 -17.53 -29.73 -6.04
N ASN A 172 -17.17 -28.74 -6.86
CA ASN A 172 -17.32 -28.78 -8.31
C ASN A 172 -16.55 -29.96 -8.92
N PHE A 173 -15.29 -30.14 -8.49
CA PHE A 173 -14.44 -31.25 -8.95
C PHE A 173 -15.02 -32.63 -8.61
N LYS A 174 -15.51 -32.81 -7.38
CA LYS A 174 -16.10 -34.06 -6.91
C LYS A 174 -17.40 -34.39 -7.62
N ARG A 175 -18.25 -33.38 -7.84
CA ARG A 175 -19.55 -33.53 -8.51
C ARG A 175 -19.45 -33.62 -10.03
N LYS A 176 -18.33 -33.17 -10.61
CA LYS A 176 -18.17 -32.93 -12.06
C LYS A 176 -19.30 -32.04 -12.64
N SER A 177 -19.87 -31.19 -11.80
CA SER A 177 -20.99 -30.31 -12.11
C SER A 177 -20.90 -29.00 -11.34
N VAL A 178 -21.21 -27.90 -11.98
CA VAL A 178 -21.33 -26.55 -11.42
C VAL A 178 -22.77 -26.09 -11.30
N VAL A 179 -23.70 -27.00 -11.47
CA VAL A 179 -25.14 -26.74 -11.30
C VAL A 179 -25.43 -26.30 -9.87
N GLY A 180 -26.06 -25.13 -9.75
CA GLY A 180 -26.33 -24.46 -8.47
C GLY A 180 -25.35 -23.35 -8.10
N LEU A 181 -24.28 -23.15 -8.88
CA LEU A 181 -23.39 -22.01 -8.76
C LEU A 181 -23.88 -20.87 -9.66
N ASN A 182 -24.02 -19.68 -9.11
CA ASN A 182 -24.51 -18.53 -9.89
C ASN A 182 -23.40 -17.94 -10.76
N PHE A 183 -23.63 -17.85 -12.08
CA PHE A 183 -22.63 -17.37 -13.04
C PHE A 183 -22.46 -15.84 -13.00
N ASP A 184 -23.49 -15.08 -12.59
CA ASP A 184 -23.34 -13.63 -12.37
C ASP A 184 -22.38 -13.37 -11.24
N PHE A 185 -22.46 -14.17 -10.15
CA PHE A 185 -21.53 -14.09 -9.04
C PHE A 185 -20.07 -14.29 -9.50
N LEU A 186 -19.80 -15.29 -10.34
CA LEU A 186 -18.45 -15.56 -10.84
C LEU A 186 -17.94 -14.47 -11.78
N ALA A 187 -18.78 -14.00 -12.70
CA ALA A 187 -18.42 -12.96 -13.65
C ALA A 187 -18.13 -11.62 -12.96
N LEU A 188 -18.95 -11.26 -11.96
CA LEU A 188 -18.69 -10.09 -11.12
C LEU A 188 -17.44 -10.27 -10.25
N ASN A 189 -17.22 -11.46 -9.71
CA ASN A 189 -16.03 -11.73 -8.89
C ASN A 189 -14.72 -11.59 -9.64
N ILE A 190 -14.59 -12.17 -10.84
CA ILE A 190 -13.33 -12.06 -11.60
C ILE A 190 -13.05 -10.59 -11.96
N PHE A 191 -14.07 -9.85 -12.39
CA PHE A 191 -13.92 -8.44 -12.69
C PHE A 191 -13.49 -7.65 -11.43
N GLY A 192 -14.19 -7.86 -10.31
CA GLY A 192 -13.91 -7.21 -9.04
C GLY A 192 -12.52 -7.53 -8.49
N PHE A 193 -12.07 -8.78 -8.54
CA PHE A 193 -10.73 -9.15 -8.07
C PHE A 193 -9.62 -8.62 -8.98
N THR A 194 -9.87 -8.52 -10.29
CA THR A 194 -8.93 -7.85 -11.20
C THR A 194 -8.77 -6.38 -10.84
N MET A 195 -9.86 -5.66 -10.61
CA MET A 195 -9.82 -4.25 -10.19
C MET A 195 -9.12 -4.08 -8.84
N TYR A 196 -9.38 -4.98 -7.90
CA TYR A 196 -8.74 -4.96 -6.58
C TYR A 196 -7.24 -5.26 -6.64
N SER A 197 -6.83 -6.17 -7.52
CA SER A 197 -5.41 -6.46 -7.76
C SER A 197 -4.69 -5.24 -8.36
N LEU A 198 -5.32 -4.55 -9.32
CA LEU A 198 -4.76 -3.32 -9.88
C LEU A 198 -4.59 -2.24 -8.81
N PHE A 199 -5.61 -2.02 -7.97
CA PHE A 199 -5.52 -1.07 -6.85
C PHE A 199 -4.39 -1.44 -5.89
N ASN A 200 -4.36 -2.68 -5.40
CA ASN A 200 -3.37 -3.11 -4.41
C ASN A 200 -1.94 -3.07 -4.95
N CYS A 201 -1.72 -3.57 -6.18
CA CYS A 201 -0.39 -3.54 -6.79
C CYS A 201 0.07 -2.11 -7.09
N GLY A 202 -0.81 -1.25 -7.62
CA GLY A 202 -0.49 0.14 -7.89
C GLY A 202 -0.12 0.92 -6.63
N MET A 203 -0.92 0.78 -5.57
CA MET A 203 -0.67 1.45 -4.29
C MET A 203 0.62 0.99 -3.61
N LEU A 204 0.95 -0.31 -3.70
CA LEU A 204 2.11 -0.85 -2.98
C LEU A 204 3.43 -0.73 -3.75
N PHE A 205 3.40 -0.79 -5.08
CA PHE A 205 4.62 -0.93 -5.88
C PHE A 205 4.96 0.28 -6.76
N SER A 206 4.04 1.24 -6.97
CA SER A 206 4.34 2.43 -7.77
C SER A 206 4.77 3.62 -6.89
N PRO A 207 6.04 4.06 -6.99
CA PRO A 207 6.53 5.21 -6.24
C PRO A 207 5.79 6.51 -6.57
N GLU A 208 5.36 6.70 -7.83
CA GLU A 208 4.64 7.89 -8.26
C GLU A 208 3.26 7.98 -7.56
N ILE A 209 2.55 6.84 -7.47
CA ILE A 209 1.26 6.75 -6.80
C ILE A 209 1.42 6.96 -5.29
N GLN A 210 2.49 6.38 -4.69
CA GLN A 210 2.79 6.59 -3.28
C GLN A 210 3.10 8.05 -2.96
N SER A 211 3.90 8.70 -3.79
CA SER A 211 4.22 10.12 -3.65
C SER A 211 2.96 10.99 -3.72
N GLU A 212 2.07 10.71 -4.66
CA GLU A 212 0.80 11.41 -4.77
C GLU A 212 -0.12 11.12 -3.57
N TYR A 213 -0.18 9.87 -3.10
CA TYR A 213 -0.95 9.51 -1.92
C TYR A 213 -0.49 10.29 -0.68
N PHE A 214 0.81 10.37 -0.45
CA PHE A 214 1.37 11.09 0.69
C PHE A 214 1.23 12.61 0.58
N SER A 215 1.22 13.17 -0.64
CA SER A 215 0.92 14.60 -0.82
C SER A 215 -0.51 14.94 -0.37
N ARG A 216 -1.45 14.01 -0.52
CA ARG A 216 -2.83 14.16 -0.07
C ARG A 216 -3.05 13.75 1.40
N HIS A 217 -2.22 12.83 1.90
CA HIS A 217 -2.29 12.26 3.25
C HIS A 217 -0.92 12.29 3.94
N PRO A 218 -0.41 13.47 4.33
CA PRO A 218 0.95 13.60 4.87
C PRO A 218 1.20 12.80 6.14
N ARG A 219 0.16 12.60 6.97
CA ARG A 219 0.23 11.80 8.20
C ARG A 219 -0.13 10.33 8.01
N GLY A 220 -0.65 9.95 6.84
CA GLY A 220 -1.17 8.63 6.56
C GLY A 220 -0.08 7.61 6.24
N LEU A 221 -0.42 6.33 6.43
CA LEU A 221 0.32 5.19 5.87
C LEU A 221 -0.29 4.78 4.55
N ILE A 222 0.50 4.08 3.71
CA ILE A 222 -0.08 3.37 2.57
C ILE A 222 -1.09 2.35 3.13
N PRO A 223 -2.37 2.43 2.74
CA PRO A 223 -3.43 1.62 3.33
C PRO A 223 -3.35 0.14 2.94
N VAL A 224 -2.62 -0.17 1.86
CA VAL A 224 -2.44 -1.51 1.30
C VAL A 224 -1.22 -2.18 1.89
N GLN A 225 -1.37 -3.40 2.36
CA GLN A 225 -0.30 -4.25 2.86
C GLN A 225 0.01 -5.39 1.89
N LEU A 226 1.17 -6.04 2.06
CA LEU A 226 1.60 -7.12 1.18
C LEU A 226 0.62 -8.32 1.15
N ASN A 227 0.01 -8.64 2.29
CA ASN A 227 -1.01 -9.69 2.38
C ASN A 227 -2.29 -9.34 1.58
N ASP A 228 -2.64 -8.05 1.41
CA ASP A 228 -3.76 -7.62 0.56
C ASP A 228 -3.47 -7.87 -0.92
N VAL A 229 -2.22 -7.64 -1.35
CA VAL A 229 -1.78 -7.96 -2.71
C VAL A 229 -1.83 -9.46 -2.96
N PHE A 230 -1.25 -10.27 -2.07
CA PHE A 230 -1.31 -11.73 -2.20
C PHE A 230 -2.74 -12.25 -2.23
N PHE A 231 -3.61 -11.71 -1.37
CA PHE A 231 -5.02 -12.10 -1.36
C PHE A 231 -5.70 -11.76 -2.69
N SER A 232 -5.58 -10.53 -3.19
CA SER A 232 -6.27 -10.11 -4.41
C SER A 232 -5.85 -10.93 -5.63
N LEU A 233 -4.57 -11.20 -5.78
CA LEU A 233 -4.02 -12.04 -6.87
C LEU A 233 -4.47 -13.49 -6.74
N HIS A 234 -4.40 -14.06 -5.53
CA HIS A 234 -4.85 -15.42 -5.27
C HIS A 234 -6.37 -15.58 -5.51
N ALA A 235 -7.18 -14.62 -5.09
CA ALA A 235 -8.62 -14.62 -5.30
C ALA A 235 -8.99 -14.54 -6.78
N ALA A 236 -8.28 -13.73 -7.57
CA ALA A 236 -8.43 -13.69 -9.02
C ALA A 236 -8.08 -15.06 -9.64
N PHE A 237 -6.95 -15.65 -9.24
CA PHE A 237 -6.54 -16.98 -9.72
C PHE A 237 -7.55 -18.07 -9.37
N ALA A 238 -8.00 -18.16 -8.12
CA ALA A 238 -8.99 -19.14 -7.69
C ALA A 238 -10.34 -18.98 -8.42
N THR A 239 -10.73 -17.74 -8.71
CA THR A 239 -11.93 -17.46 -9.51
C THR A 239 -11.75 -17.92 -10.95
N ILE A 240 -10.58 -17.73 -11.56
CA ILE A 240 -10.25 -18.25 -12.90
C ILE A 240 -10.36 -19.77 -12.92
N VAL A 241 -9.82 -20.46 -11.91
CA VAL A 241 -9.94 -21.94 -11.79
C VAL A 241 -11.41 -22.34 -11.76
N THR A 242 -12.24 -21.64 -10.98
CA THR A 242 -13.69 -21.92 -10.93
C THR A 242 -14.38 -21.65 -12.27
N ILE A 243 -14.01 -20.61 -13.00
CA ILE A 243 -14.53 -20.32 -14.34
C ILE A 243 -14.13 -21.44 -15.32
N ILE A 244 -12.91 -21.93 -15.26
CA ILE A 244 -12.47 -23.08 -16.06
C ILE A 244 -13.34 -24.31 -15.75
N GLN A 245 -13.64 -24.55 -14.47
CA GLN A 245 -14.57 -25.63 -14.10
C GLN A 245 -15.97 -25.42 -14.71
N CYS A 246 -16.47 -24.18 -14.79
CA CYS A 246 -17.75 -23.87 -15.46
C CYS A 246 -17.75 -24.11 -16.97
N ILE A 247 -16.58 -24.12 -17.60
CA ILE A 247 -16.42 -24.45 -19.02
C ILE A 247 -16.36 -25.97 -19.24
N ILE A 248 -15.69 -26.70 -18.34
CA ILE A 248 -15.37 -28.12 -18.50
C ILE A 248 -16.49 -29.02 -17.93
N TYR A 249 -17.12 -28.63 -16.81
CA TYR A 249 -18.09 -29.45 -16.11
C TYR A 249 -19.53 -29.15 -16.55
N GLU A 250 -20.42 -30.06 -16.22
CA GLU A 250 -21.84 -29.93 -16.47
C GLU A 250 -22.41 -28.66 -15.82
N ARG A 251 -23.08 -27.83 -16.59
CA ARG A 251 -23.64 -26.53 -16.17
C ARG A 251 -25.11 -26.34 -16.51
N GLU A 252 -25.75 -27.32 -17.17
CA GLU A 252 -27.09 -27.15 -17.74
C GLU A 252 -27.19 -25.87 -18.61
N ASP A 253 -28.33 -25.20 -18.57
CA ASP A 253 -28.55 -23.92 -19.29
C ASP A 253 -28.09 -22.68 -18.52
N GLN A 254 -27.27 -22.86 -17.49
CA GLN A 254 -26.76 -21.72 -16.69
C GLN A 254 -25.88 -20.81 -17.54
N ARG A 255 -26.22 -19.52 -17.53
CA ARG A 255 -25.50 -18.44 -18.25
C ARG A 255 -25.46 -17.20 -17.37
N VAL A 256 -24.57 -16.29 -17.71
CA VAL A 256 -24.58 -14.93 -17.12
C VAL A 256 -25.86 -14.25 -17.58
N SER A 257 -26.64 -13.78 -16.61
CA SER A 257 -27.95 -13.15 -16.85
C SER A 257 -27.82 -11.83 -17.62
N LEU A 258 -28.92 -11.35 -18.19
CA LEU A 258 -28.94 -10.04 -18.85
C LEU A 258 -28.57 -8.90 -17.85
N PRO A 259 -29.14 -8.84 -16.64
CA PRO A 259 -28.71 -7.86 -15.64
C PRO A 259 -27.21 -7.95 -15.30
N GLY A 260 -26.67 -9.16 -15.12
CA GLY A 260 -25.25 -9.38 -14.88
C GLY A 260 -24.36 -8.84 -16.00
N ARG A 261 -24.76 -9.09 -17.27
CA ARG A 261 -24.04 -8.56 -18.44
C ARG A 261 -24.11 -7.04 -18.53
N ILE A 262 -25.27 -6.44 -18.23
CA ILE A 262 -25.44 -4.97 -18.21
C ILE A 262 -24.54 -4.35 -17.12
N LEU A 263 -24.52 -4.90 -15.90
CA LEU A 263 -23.66 -4.42 -14.82
C LEU A 263 -22.18 -4.50 -15.20
N LEU A 264 -21.73 -5.62 -15.77
CA LEU A 264 -20.36 -5.78 -16.24
C LEU A 264 -20.01 -4.77 -17.34
N ALA A 265 -20.94 -4.51 -18.28
CA ALA A 265 -20.74 -3.51 -19.33
C ALA A 265 -20.59 -2.10 -18.73
N ILE A 266 -21.43 -1.75 -17.75
CA ILE A 266 -21.36 -0.45 -17.05
C ILE A 266 -20.01 -0.32 -16.32
N PHE A 267 -19.62 -1.30 -15.53
CA PHE A 267 -18.33 -1.26 -14.81
C PHE A 267 -17.14 -1.23 -15.76
N SER A 268 -17.19 -1.99 -16.86
CA SER A 268 -16.14 -1.96 -17.89
C SER A 268 -16.05 -0.58 -18.56
N ALA A 269 -17.18 0.06 -18.85
CA ALA A 269 -17.22 1.40 -19.41
C ALA A 269 -16.62 2.44 -18.45
N VAL A 270 -16.96 2.39 -17.16
CA VAL A 270 -16.39 3.27 -16.12
C VAL A 270 -14.88 3.11 -16.06
N VAL A 271 -14.36 1.88 -16.02
CA VAL A 271 -12.92 1.61 -15.95
C VAL A 271 -12.22 2.07 -17.23
N LEU A 272 -12.80 1.76 -18.41
CA LEU A 272 -12.23 2.15 -19.69
C LEU A 272 -12.16 3.68 -19.85
N VAL A 273 -13.24 4.38 -19.52
CA VAL A 273 -13.27 5.84 -19.57
C VAL A 273 -12.25 6.43 -18.60
N SER A 274 -12.20 5.95 -17.35
CA SER A 274 -11.26 6.47 -16.35
C SER A 274 -9.79 6.23 -16.73
N VAL A 275 -9.45 5.08 -17.32
CA VAL A 275 -8.08 4.84 -17.79
C VAL A 275 -7.73 5.71 -18.99
N CYS A 276 -8.65 5.92 -19.94
CA CYS A 276 -8.42 6.82 -21.05
C CYS A 276 -8.21 8.27 -20.61
N VAL A 277 -9.02 8.74 -19.65
CA VAL A 277 -8.89 10.09 -19.09
C VAL A 277 -7.58 10.24 -18.30
N ALA A 278 -7.16 9.21 -17.56
CA ALA A 278 -5.88 9.20 -16.86
C ALA A 278 -4.69 9.20 -17.86
N ALA A 279 -4.75 8.38 -18.90
CA ALA A 279 -3.74 8.34 -19.94
C ALA A 279 -3.63 9.66 -20.72
N ALA A 280 -4.74 10.38 -20.87
CA ALA A 280 -4.77 11.71 -21.47
C ALA A 280 -4.27 12.83 -20.53
N GLY A 281 -3.91 12.51 -19.27
CA GLY A 281 -3.39 13.47 -18.29
C GLY A 281 -4.44 14.32 -17.57
N TYR A 282 -5.73 14.10 -17.81
CA TYR A 282 -6.82 14.83 -17.14
C TYR A 282 -7.22 14.25 -15.79
N LEU A 283 -6.80 13.02 -15.51
CA LEU A 283 -7.03 12.33 -14.23
C LEU A 283 -5.69 11.80 -13.72
N LYS A 284 -5.46 11.90 -12.42
CA LYS A 284 -4.27 11.31 -11.81
C LYS A 284 -4.40 9.80 -11.68
N TRP A 285 -3.29 9.07 -11.77
CA TRP A 285 -3.29 7.61 -11.68
C TRP A 285 -3.77 7.08 -10.33
N LEU A 286 -3.56 7.83 -9.24
CA LEU A 286 -4.12 7.50 -7.93
C LEU A 286 -5.66 7.51 -7.96
N ASP A 287 -6.28 8.50 -8.60
CA ASP A 287 -7.75 8.57 -8.69
C ASP A 287 -8.32 7.43 -9.54
N PHE A 288 -7.63 7.05 -10.64
CA PHE A 288 -7.99 5.85 -11.40
C PHE A 288 -7.97 4.59 -10.52
N LEU A 289 -6.95 4.42 -9.68
CA LEU A 289 -6.89 3.29 -8.75
C LEU A 289 -8.03 3.33 -7.72
N TYR A 290 -8.40 4.50 -7.22
CA TYR A 290 -9.59 4.64 -6.37
C TYR A 290 -10.86 4.22 -7.08
N TYR A 291 -11.05 4.58 -8.37
CA TYR A 291 -12.20 4.09 -9.13
C TYR A 291 -12.20 2.57 -9.26
N CYS A 292 -11.06 1.93 -9.49
CA CYS A 292 -10.94 0.48 -9.47
C CYS A 292 -11.38 -0.11 -8.11
N SER A 293 -10.97 0.50 -7.01
CA SER A 293 -11.34 0.05 -5.67
C SER A 293 -12.83 0.24 -5.38
N TYR A 294 -13.44 1.35 -5.81
CA TYR A 294 -14.88 1.60 -5.68
C TYR A 294 -15.71 0.64 -6.53
N VAL A 295 -15.27 0.33 -7.75
CA VAL A 295 -15.90 -0.70 -8.57
C VAL A 295 -15.88 -2.05 -7.86
N LYS A 296 -14.75 -2.43 -7.25
CA LYS A 296 -14.66 -3.65 -6.44
C LYS A 296 -15.62 -3.61 -5.25
N LEU A 297 -15.75 -2.49 -4.56
CA LEU A 297 -16.68 -2.33 -3.44
C LEU A 297 -18.13 -2.50 -3.91
N CYS A 298 -18.53 -1.82 -4.98
CA CYS A 298 -19.87 -1.95 -5.57
C CYS A 298 -20.17 -3.40 -5.96
N ILE A 299 -19.21 -4.09 -6.60
CA ILE A 299 -19.35 -5.51 -6.94
C ILE A 299 -19.53 -6.35 -5.69
N THR A 300 -18.80 -6.08 -4.61
CA THR A 300 -18.94 -6.82 -3.36
C THR A 300 -20.31 -6.67 -2.74
N LEU A 301 -20.92 -5.49 -2.84
CA LEU A 301 -22.30 -5.26 -2.39
C LEU A 301 -23.33 -6.01 -3.24
N ILE A 302 -23.11 -6.08 -4.55
CA ILE A 302 -24.09 -6.61 -5.50
C ILE A 302 -23.98 -8.13 -5.65
N LYS A 303 -22.75 -8.68 -5.66
CA LYS A 303 -22.48 -10.08 -6.02
C LYS A 303 -23.23 -11.12 -5.19
N TYR A 304 -23.52 -10.81 -3.93
CA TYR A 304 -24.23 -11.72 -3.03
C TYR A 304 -25.74 -11.74 -3.26
N VAL A 305 -26.31 -10.66 -3.80
CA VAL A 305 -27.77 -10.55 -4.03
C VAL A 305 -28.32 -11.65 -4.95
N PRO A 306 -27.71 -11.95 -6.12
CA PRO A 306 -28.16 -13.03 -6.97
C PRO A 306 -28.15 -14.39 -6.28
N GLN A 307 -27.13 -14.68 -5.48
CA GLN A 307 -27.07 -15.95 -4.74
C GLN A 307 -28.11 -16.02 -3.64
N ALA A 308 -28.30 -14.94 -2.87
CA ALA A 308 -29.33 -14.87 -1.83
C ALA A 308 -30.73 -15.06 -2.40
N TYR A 309 -31.02 -14.41 -3.55
CA TYR A 309 -32.28 -14.54 -4.27
C TYR A 309 -32.48 -15.97 -4.82
N MET A 310 -31.43 -16.59 -5.37
CA MET A 310 -31.51 -17.97 -5.86
C MET A 310 -31.78 -18.96 -4.72
N ASN A 311 -31.13 -18.79 -3.55
CA ASN A 311 -31.42 -19.60 -2.37
C ASN A 311 -32.88 -19.42 -1.92
N TYR A 312 -33.38 -18.19 -1.90
CA TYR A 312 -34.80 -17.90 -1.58
C TYR A 312 -35.74 -18.56 -2.55
N LYS A 313 -35.54 -18.41 -3.85
CA LYS A 313 -36.43 -19.01 -4.88
C LYS A 313 -36.42 -20.54 -4.83
N ARG A 314 -35.28 -21.16 -4.53
CA ARG A 314 -35.14 -22.61 -4.41
C ARG A 314 -35.56 -23.15 -3.05
N GLN A 315 -35.80 -22.30 -2.04
CA GLN A 315 -36.01 -22.67 -0.64
C GLN A 315 -34.94 -23.66 -0.14
N SER A 316 -33.71 -23.50 -0.63
CA SER A 316 -32.60 -24.41 -0.36
C SER A 316 -31.26 -23.74 -0.58
N THR A 317 -30.30 -24.03 0.29
CA THR A 317 -28.89 -23.63 0.16
C THR A 317 -27.99 -24.73 -0.42
N ARG A 318 -28.57 -25.85 -0.90
CA ARG A 318 -27.81 -26.96 -1.50
C ARG A 318 -27.05 -26.49 -2.75
N GLY A 319 -25.77 -26.83 -2.82
CA GLY A 319 -24.87 -26.41 -3.91
C GLY A 319 -23.98 -25.21 -3.55
N TRP A 320 -24.29 -24.53 -2.45
CA TRP A 320 -23.47 -23.48 -1.86
C TRP A 320 -22.77 -24.00 -0.61
N SER A 321 -21.45 -23.76 -0.49
CA SER A 321 -20.66 -24.30 0.63
C SER A 321 -20.76 -23.42 1.86
N ILE A 322 -21.38 -23.94 2.93
CA ILE A 322 -21.45 -23.22 4.21
C ILE A 322 -20.07 -23.03 4.85
N GLY A 323 -19.12 -23.95 4.60
CA GLY A 323 -17.73 -23.81 5.07
C GLY A 323 -17.03 -22.62 4.46
N ASN A 324 -17.36 -22.28 3.19
CA ASN A 324 -16.89 -21.05 2.54
C ASN A 324 -17.35 -19.81 3.31
N ILE A 325 -18.62 -19.76 3.69
CA ILE A 325 -19.24 -18.64 4.42
C ILE A 325 -18.57 -18.43 5.80
N PHE A 326 -18.31 -19.50 6.54
CA PHE A 326 -17.61 -19.39 7.84
C PHE A 326 -16.19 -18.83 7.69
N LEU A 327 -15.45 -19.29 6.69
CA LEU A 327 -14.09 -18.80 6.43
C LEU A 327 -14.08 -17.35 5.93
N ASP A 328 -15.07 -16.98 5.10
CA ASP A 328 -15.25 -15.60 4.62
C ASP A 328 -15.57 -14.66 5.79
N ALA A 329 -16.52 -15.02 6.65
CA ALA A 329 -16.88 -14.29 7.85
C ALA A 329 -15.70 -14.11 8.82
N ALA A 330 -14.92 -15.17 9.06
CA ALA A 330 -13.73 -15.10 9.90
C ALA A 330 -12.69 -14.16 9.31
N GLY A 331 -12.46 -14.24 8.00
CA GLY A 331 -11.56 -13.33 7.29
C GLY A 331 -12.01 -11.89 7.37
N GLY A 332 -13.30 -11.61 7.16
CA GLY A 332 -13.89 -10.27 7.28
C GLY A 332 -13.74 -9.67 8.67
N ALA A 333 -14.07 -10.44 9.71
CA ALA A 333 -13.93 -10.00 11.10
C ALA A 333 -12.46 -9.69 11.46
N LEU A 334 -11.52 -10.56 11.07
CA LEU A 334 -10.09 -10.34 11.33
C LEU A 334 -9.52 -9.15 10.55
N SER A 335 -9.98 -8.92 9.32
CA SER A 335 -9.57 -7.77 8.52
C SER A 335 -10.00 -6.44 9.16
N VAL A 336 -11.24 -6.34 9.61
CA VAL A 336 -11.74 -5.16 10.32
C VAL A 336 -11.00 -4.95 11.65
N LEU A 337 -10.76 -6.03 12.39
CA LEU A 337 -10.02 -5.96 13.67
C LEU A 337 -8.57 -5.50 13.44
N GLN A 338 -7.90 -5.96 12.37
CA GLN A 338 -6.56 -5.47 12.01
C GLN A 338 -6.57 -3.97 11.75
N MET A 339 -7.57 -3.46 11.01
CA MET A 339 -7.69 -2.01 10.75
C MET A 339 -7.85 -1.21 12.03
N ILE A 340 -8.68 -1.69 12.98
CA ILE A 340 -8.88 -1.05 14.29
C ILE A 340 -7.57 -1.04 15.08
N LEU A 341 -6.85 -2.17 15.13
CA LEU A 341 -5.57 -2.26 15.84
C LEU A 341 -4.52 -1.31 15.26
N ASN A 342 -4.46 -1.19 13.92
CA ASN A 342 -3.54 -0.26 13.27
C ASN A 342 -3.93 1.20 13.55
N ALA A 343 -5.22 1.56 13.42
CA ALA A 343 -5.71 2.91 13.71
C ALA A 343 -5.39 3.34 15.14
N TYR A 344 -5.59 2.44 16.10
CA TYR A 344 -5.23 2.68 17.50
C TYR A 344 -3.71 2.79 17.69
N ASN A 345 -2.93 1.85 17.13
CA ASN A 345 -1.48 1.77 17.37
C ASN A 345 -0.70 2.95 16.81
N TYR A 346 -1.18 3.54 15.73
CA TYR A 346 -0.56 4.69 15.07
C TYR A 346 -1.30 6.01 15.32
N ASN A 347 -2.40 5.98 16.10
CA ASN A 347 -3.29 7.11 16.32
C ASN A 347 -3.77 7.76 15.00
N ASP A 348 -4.03 6.92 13.99
CA ASP A 348 -4.42 7.32 12.64
C ASP A 348 -5.80 6.77 12.27
N TRP A 349 -6.82 7.37 12.86
CA TRP A 349 -8.22 7.09 12.54
C TRP A 349 -8.65 7.66 11.19
N GLY A 350 -7.89 8.64 10.66
CA GLY A 350 -8.10 9.17 9.32
C GLY A 350 -7.88 8.11 8.24
N THR A 351 -6.81 7.34 8.34
CA THR A 351 -6.53 6.22 7.42
C THR A 351 -7.55 5.08 7.56
N PHE A 352 -8.08 4.83 8.78
CA PHE A 352 -9.16 3.85 8.97
C PHE A 352 -10.40 4.18 8.13
N PHE A 353 -10.84 5.44 8.15
CA PHE A 353 -11.96 5.91 7.34
C PHE A 353 -11.55 6.22 5.89
N GLY A 354 -10.28 6.51 5.64
CA GLY A 354 -9.71 6.78 4.30
C GLY A 354 -9.65 5.55 3.41
N ASP A 355 -9.49 4.34 3.97
CA ASP A 355 -9.62 3.08 3.24
C ASP A 355 -11.04 2.49 3.41
N PHE A 356 -12.03 3.28 3.01
CA PHE A 356 -13.43 2.88 3.06
C PHE A 356 -13.68 1.58 2.28
N THR A 357 -12.88 1.31 1.25
CA THR A 357 -13.00 0.09 0.44
C THR A 357 -12.63 -1.15 1.24
N LYS A 358 -11.50 -1.15 1.96
CA LYS A 358 -11.09 -2.29 2.79
C LYS A 358 -12.05 -2.52 3.95
N PHE A 359 -12.46 -1.44 4.63
CA PHE A 359 -13.48 -1.51 5.67
C PHE A 359 -14.80 -2.06 5.13
N GLY A 360 -15.28 -1.52 4.01
CA GLY A 360 -16.51 -1.95 3.36
C GLY A 360 -16.45 -3.41 2.92
N LEU A 361 -15.33 -3.86 2.35
CA LEU A 361 -15.14 -5.27 1.98
C LEU A 361 -15.33 -6.19 3.19
N GLY A 362 -14.67 -5.89 4.31
CA GLY A 362 -14.78 -6.71 5.54
C GLY A 362 -16.17 -6.64 6.16
N ALA A 363 -16.73 -5.45 6.34
CA ALA A 363 -18.00 -5.25 7.03
C ALA A 363 -19.20 -5.79 6.22
N PHE A 364 -19.24 -5.53 4.91
CA PHE A 364 -20.33 -6.01 4.06
C PHE A 364 -20.26 -7.52 3.80
N SER A 365 -19.04 -8.08 3.63
CA SER A 365 -18.88 -9.54 3.57
C SER A 365 -19.46 -10.19 4.82
N LEU A 366 -19.04 -9.73 6.00
CA LEU A 366 -19.52 -10.25 7.27
C LEU A 366 -21.06 -10.16 7.42
N LEU A 367 -21.66 -9.04 6.99
CA LEU A 367 -23.12 -8.86 7.02
C LEU A 367 -23.84 -9.92 6.17
N PHE A 368 -23.38 -10.11 4.92
CA PHE A 368 -23.97 -11.10 4.02
C PHE A 368 -23.71 -12.53 4.49
N ASP A 369 -22.55 -12.81 5.09
CA ASP A 369 -22.25 -14.13 5.62
C ASP A 369 -23.18 -14.50 6.76
N VAL A 370 -23.45 -13.57 7.68
CA VAL A 370 -24.46 -13.76 8.72
C VAL A 370 -25.84 -14.03 8.10
N PHE A 371 -26.22 -13.28 7.07
CA PHE A 371 -27.47 -13.49 6.36
C PHE A 371 -27.55 -14.90 5.72
N PHE A 372 -26.49 -15.37 5.08
CA PHE A 372 -26.42 -16.71 4.52
C PHE A 372 -26.46 -17.82 5.60
N MET A 373 -25.83 -17.59 6.74
CA MET A 373 -25.95 -18.51 7.90
C MET A 373 -27.40 -18.61 8.37
N VAL A 374 -28.13 -17.49 8.43
CA VAL A 374 -29.57 -17.47 8.76
C VAL A 374 -30.37 -18.22 7.70
N GLN A 375 -30.11 -18.02 6.40
CA GLN A 375 -30.77 -18.79 5.34
C GLN A 375 -30.51 -20.28 5.50
N HIS A 376 -29.28 -20.69 5.83
CA HIS A 376 -28.93 -22.11 5.89
C HIS A 376 -29.47 -22.83 7.13
N TYR A 377 -29.35 -22.21 8.33
CA TYR A 377 -29.68 -22.87 9.59
C TYR A 377 -31.08 -22.60 10.10
N VAL A 378 -31.70 -21.49 9.68
CA VAL A 378 -33.00 -21.06 10.23
C VAL A 378 -34.11 -21.17 9.18
N LEU A 379 -33.89 -20.63 7.97
CA LEU A 379 -34.97 -20.51 6.98
C LEU A 379 -35.13 -21.75 6.10
N TYR A 380 -34.04 -22.40 5.69
CA TYR A 380 -34.07 -23.50 4.70
C TYR A 380 -33.44 -24.78 5.26
N ARG A 381 -33.86 -25.14 6.43
CA ARG A 381 -33.38 -26.30 7.19
C ARG A 381 -33.77 -27.64 6.54
#